data_49b3645b1a4ff4649de1543a9e2d28ad
#
_entry.id   49b3645b1a4ff4649de1543a9e2d28ad
#
_cell.length_a   1.000
_cell.length_b   1.000
_cell.length_c   1.000
_cell.angle_alpha   90.00
_cell.angle_beta   90.00
_cell.angle_gamma   90.00
#
_symmetry.space_group_name_H-M   'P 1'
#
loop_
_entity.id
_entity.type
_entity.pdbx_description
1 polymer ?
#
loop_
_entity_poly.entity_id
_entity_poly.type
_entity_poly.pdbx_seq_one_letter_code
_entity_poly.pdbx_strand_id
1 'polypeptide(L)'
;MNTLILTEKPNVSEKIANFLGKVKKNQYEGVKYYEVEDGGNKIYVVSAVGHLYKLRQRIPIKDYPFFDVEWVEMFKNSKKSKYVEPYVKLIEEISKDVDTFVNACDYDIEGSVIGYNALLYGAKTDISKSFRMKFSSLTKDEIVSAYENLNPPDYPMINAGLARHILDWYYGINTSKAMTDSLKKASGRYVTLSAGRVQTPTLKFLLEREKEIGQFVSEPYWILFIEFKKDGITVKASYQKEFFDESEALSIFKDIKNKSALIKEISKKEKRINPPHPFDLGTLQKESYKNFGFLPKRTQDIAQSLYEAGLISYPRTSSQKYPPSLNLRGIMEKLKNIENYSSDCAELLKTSLKPTEGKKDDPAHPAIHPTGEMPKKLTDDQAKLYDLVVRRFLAVFAKPYVYESISVEIDVNRHSFFASGRVGIDPGFLKYYGEYSGVEEVILPELAKGEIIEKISPKKEEKATKPPARYNPASAVS
;
A
#
# COMPACT_ATOMS: atom_id res chain seq x y z
N MET A 1 7.90 32.59 25.40
CA MET A 1 8.66 32.09 24.21
C MET A 1 7.67 31.76 23.11
N ASN A 2 7.84 32.37 21.94
CA ASN A 2 6.98 32.10 20.82
C ASN A 2 7.49 30.89 20.01
N THR A 3 6.57 30.09 19.49
CA THR A 3 6.91 28.86 18.77
C THR A 3 6.39 28.89 17.33
N LEU A 4 7.21 28.51 16.35
CA LEU A 4 6.81 28.23 14.99
C LEU A 4 6.67 26.72 14.78
N ILE A 5 5.48 26.26 14.42
CA ILE A 5 5.21 24.88 14.00
C ILE A 5 5.05 24.87 12.49
N LEU A 6 5.97 24.19 11.80
CA LEU A 6 5.95 24.05 10.35
C LEU A 6 5.36 22.68 9.95
N THR A 7 4.30 22.67 9.18
CA THR A 7 3.69 21.48 8.61
C THR A 7 3.93 21.39 7.10
N GLU A 8 3.69 20.21 6.51
CA GLU A 8 3.83 20.06 5.07
C GLU A 8 2.65 20.66 4.29
N LYS A 9 1.42 20.58 4.84
CA LYS A 9 0.18 20.90 4.11
C LYS A 9 -0.75 21.82 4.89
N PRO A 10 -1.50 22.72 4.21
CA PRO A 10 -2.41 23.67 4.86
C PRO A 10 -3.49 23.00 5.73
N ASN A 11 -4.06 21.86 5.29
CA ASN A 11 -5.09 21.15 6.05
C ASN A 11 -4.55 20.61 7.39
N VAL A 12 -3.29 20.18 7.40
CA VAL A 12 -2.61 19.68 8.60
C VAL A 12 -2.35 20.82 9.58
N SER A 13 -1.92 22.01 9.07
CA SER A 13 -1.75 23.22 9.91
C SER A 13 -3.03 23.58 10.66
N GLU A 14 -4.17 23.61 9.94
CA GLU A 14 -5.46 23.95 10.55
C GLU A 14 -5.84 22.95 11.64
N LYS A 15 -5.65 21.66 11.42
CA LYS A 15 -5.93 20.63 12.41
C LYS A 15 -5.04 20.74 13.64
N ILE A 16 -3.72 20.83 13.45
CA ILE A 16 -2.77 20.98 14.56
C ILE A 16 -3.11 22.19 15.40
N ALA A 17 -3.33 23.35 14.76
CA ALA A 17 -3.71 24.55 15.47
C ALA A 17 -4.98 24.37 16.31
N ASN A 18 -6.05 23.79 15.73
CA ASN A 18 -7.32 23.54 16.42
C ASN A 18 -7.21 22.54 17.58
N PHE A 19 -6.26 21.61 17.52
CA PHE A 19 -6.03 20.65 18.60
C PHE A 19 -5.22 21.24 19.76
N LEU A 20 -4.32 22.20 19.49
CA LEU A 20 -3.47 22.81 20.49
C LEU A 20 -4.18 23.92 21.30
N GLY A 21 -5.24 24.54 20.76
CA GLY A 21 -5.96 25.55 21.56
C GLY A 21 -6.94 26.42 20.76
N LYS A 22 -7.20 27.60 21.29
CA LYS A 22 -8.08 28.60 20.64
C LYS A 22 -7.34 29.28 19.50
N VAL A 23 -7.86 29.10 18.28
CA VAL A 23 -7.22 29.51 17.04
C VAL A 23 -7.68 30.88 16.58
N LYS A 24 -6.74 31.76 16.26
CA LYS A 24 -6.93 32.95 15.44
C LYS A 24 -6.41 32.68 14.04
N LYS A 25 -7.30 32.77 13.04
CA LYS A 25 -6.96 32.58 11.62
C LYS A 25 -6.42 33.87 11.06
N ASN A 26 -5.25 33.81 10.47
CA ASN A 26 -4.57 34.94 9.84
C ASN A 26 -4.25 34.63 8.36
N GLN A 27 -3.85 35.65 7.61
CA GLN A 27 -3.47 35.53 6.21
C GLN A 27 -2.34 36.48 5.86
N TYR A 28 -1.35 36.01 5.08
CA TYR A 28 -0.24 36.76 4.55
C TYR A 28 -0.08 36.48 3.05
N GLU A 29 -0.15 37.49 2.21
CA GLU A 29 -0.09 37.38 0.73
C GLU A 29 -0.93 36.21 0.16
N GLY A 30 -2.15 35.98 0.73
CA GLY A 30 -3.04 34.88 0.30
C GLY A 30 -2.81 33.54 1.01
N VAL A 31 -1.71 33.38 1.76
CA VAL A 31 -1.41 32.16 2.52
C VAL A 31 -2.03 32.23 3.92
N LYS A 32 -2.84 31.23 4.25
CA LYS A 32 -3.43 31.09 5.61
C LYS A 32 -2.40 30.57 6.58
N TYR A 33 -2.38 31.15 7.79
CA TYR A 33 -1.65 30.62 8.92
C TYR A 33 -2.48 30.79 10.22
N TYR A 34 -2.06 30.14 11.26
CA TYR A 34 -2.85 30.04 12.49
C TYR A 34 -2.00 30.49 13.68
N GLU A 35 -2.60 31.28 14.56
CA GLU A 35 -2.02 31.71 15.83
C GLU A 35 -2.83 31.10 16.96
N VAL A 36 -2.16 30.46 17.90
CA VAL A 36 -2.73 29.84 19.10
C VAL A 36 -2.09 30.47 20.30
N GLU A 37 -2.89 30.88 21.31
CA GLU A 37 -2.38 31.41 22.59
C GLU A 37 -2.06 30.24 23.53
N ASP A 38 -0.87 30.27 24.14
CA ASP A 38 -0.36 29.27 25.07
C ASP A 38 0.30 29.97 26.27
N GLY A 39 -0.45 30.15 27.36
CA GLY A 39 0.07 30.69 28.60
C GLY A 39 0.79 32.04 28.52
N GLY A 40 0.36 32.94 27.62
CA GLY A 40 0.99 34.22 27.35
C GLY A 40 2.04 34.20 26.23
N ASN A 41 2.34 33.02 25.68
CA ASN A 41 3.17 32.84 24.52
C ASN A 41 2.28 32.61 23.27
N LYS A 42 2.87 32.64 22.08
CA LYS A 42 2.18 32.39 20.82
C LYS A 42 2.76 31.20 20.08
N ILE A 43 1.88 30.35 19.58
CA ILE A 43 2.22 29.29 18.67
C ILE A 43 1.73 29.71 17.27
N TYR A 44 2.65 29.83 16.34
CA TYR A 44 2.36 30.10 14.93
C TYR A 44 2.41 28.77 14.17
N VAL A 45 1.30 28.36 13.55
CA VAL A 45 1.25 27.14 12.75
C VAL A 45 1.14 27.51 11.28
N VAL A 46 2.19 27.18 10.53
CA VAL A 46 2.32 27.49 9.09
C VAL A 46 2.51 26.21 8.28
N SER A 47 2.27 26.30 6.97
CA SER A 47 2.50 25.16 6.08
C SER A 47 3.57 25.49 5.03
N ALA A 48 4.27 24.43 4.58
CA ALA A 48 5.25 24.50 3.52
C ALA A 48 4.67 24.28 2.11
N VAL A 49 3.45 23.75 1.98
CA VAL A 49 2.82 23.34 0.71
C VAL A 49 3.66 22.36 -0.14
N GLY A 50 4.42 21.48 0.55
CA GLY A 50 5.42 20.61 -0.03
C GLY A 50 6.82 21.22 -0.06
N HIS A 51 7.68 20.80 -1.00
CA HIS A 51 9.03 21.36 -1.10
C HIS A 51 9.00 22.85 -1.49
N LEU A 52 9.69 23.67 -0.70
CA LEU A 52 9.90 25.10 -0.98
C LEU A 52 11.24 25.35 -1.71
N TYR A 53 12.17 24.41 -1.55
CA TYR A 53 13.53 24.46 -2.10
C TYR A 53 13.78 23.26 -3.01
N LYS A 54 14.67 23.44 -3.98
CA LYS A 54 15.13 22.38 -4.88
C LYS A 54 16.61 22.53 -5.20
N LEU A 55 17.23 21.45 -5.63
CA LEU A 55 18.60 21.47 -6.12
C LEU A 55 18.68 22.13 -7.51
N ARG A 56 19.72 22.92 -7.68
CA ARG A 56 20.12 23.44 -8.97
C ARG A 56 21.64 23.39 -9.08
N GLN A 57 22.14 23.42 -10.28
CA GLN A 57 23.55 23.61 -10.58
C GLN A 57 24.00 25.02 -10.11
N ARG A 58 25.09 25.10 -9.34
CA ARG A 58 25.59 26.37 -8.81
C ARG A 58 26.13 27.27 -9.94
N ILE A 59 26.94 26.68 -10.80
CA ILE A 59 27.52 27.40 -11.99
C ILE A 59 26.90 26.76 -13.23
N PRO A 60 26.27 27.53 -14.14
CA PRO A 60 25.69 27.00 -15.38
C PRO A 60 26.77 26.57 -16.37
N ILE A 61 27.27 25.33 -16.27
CA ILE A 61 28.19 24.74 -17.23
C ILE A 61 27.40 23.86 -18.20
N LYS A 62 27.78 23.85 -19.48
CA LYS A 62 27.11 23.03 -20.51
C LYS A 62 27.58 21.57 -20.49
N ASP A 63 28.80 21.33 -20.04
CA ASP A 63 29.40 20.00 -20.01
C ASP A 63 28.84 19.14 -18.88
N TYR A 64 29.03 17.83 -18.94
CA TYR A 64 28.64 16.85 -17.93
C TYR A 64 29.79 15.83 -17.76
N PRO A 65 29.92 15.17 -16.58
CA PRO A 65 29.00 15.21 -15.44
C PRO A 65 29.18 16.44 -14.54
N PHE A 66 28.06 16.86 -13.89
CA PHE A 66 28.06 17.91 -12.88
C PHE A 66 27.88 17.34 -11.48
N PHE A 67 28.57 17.94 -10.51
CA PHE A 67 28.45 17.56 -9.09
C PHE A 67 28.34 18.77 -8.15
N ASP A 68 28.56 19.97 -8.63
CA ASP A 68 28.43 21.19 -7.84
C ASP A 68 27.00 21.73 -7.88
N VAL A 69 26.23 21.43 -6.81
CA VAL A 69 24.82 21.77 -6.66
C VAL A 69 24.55 22.56 -5.39
N GLU A 70 23.50 23.36 -5.42
CA GLU A 70 23.03 24.13 -4.27
C GLU A 70 21.51 24.04 -4.13
N TRP A 71 21.02 24.21 -2.91
CA TRP A 71 19.58 24.37 -2.65
C TRP A 71 19.16 25.82 -2.90
N VAL A 72 18.09 25.99 -3.66
CA VAL A 72 17.53 27.30 -3.98
C VAL A 72 16.01 27.27 -3.92
N GLU A 73 15.41 28.42 -3.65
CA GLU A 73 13.96 28.56 -3.62
C GLU A 73 13.37 28.21 -5.00
N MET A 74 12.32 27.40 -4.98
CA MET A 74 11.70 26.88 -6.21
C MET A 74 11.18 28.00 -7.13
N PHE A 75 10.67 29.09 -6.57
CA PHE A 75 10.09 30.20 -7.34
C PHE A 75 11.13 31.01 -8.12
N LYS A 76 12.39 31.00 -7.70
CA LYS A 76 13.48 31.68 -8.43
C LYS A 76 13.84 30.98 -9.74
N ASN A 77 13.47 29.72 -9.90
CA ASN A 77 13.88 28.89 -11.04
C ASN A 77 12.75 28.57 -12.03
N SER A 78 11.48 28.80 -11.69
CA SER A 78 10.36 28.45 -12.54
C SER A 78 9.15 29.34 -12.29
N LYS A 79 8.61 29.90 -13.37
CA LYS A 79 7.34 30.66 -13.32
C LYS A 79 6.19 29.80 -12.77
N LYS A 80 6.22 28.48 -13.01
CA LYS A 80 5.21 27.53 -12.51
C LYS A 80 5.26 27.36 -10.98
N SER A 81 6.39 27.67 -10.35
CA SER A 81 6.58 27.54 -8.89
C SER A 81 6.41 28.87 -8.15
N LYS A 82 5.91 29.93 -8.81
CA LYS A 82 5.66 31.22 -8.16
C LYS A 82 4.72 31.16 -6.96
N TYR A 83 3.78 30.21 -6.96
CA TYR A 83 2.85 30.00 -5.85
C TYR A 83 3.54 29.66 -4.51
N VAL A 84 4.81 29.22 -4.55
CA VAL A 84 5.62 28.89 -3.36
C VAL A 84 6.16 30.16 -2.68
N GLU A 85 6.34 31.25 -3.41
CA GLU A 85 6.97 32.49 -2.92
C GLU A 85 6.31 33.06 -1.65
N PRO A 86 4.97 33.19 -1.56
CA PRO A 86 4.32 33.71 -0.35
C PRO A 86 4.55 32.84 0.88
N TYR A 87 4.71 31.51 0.72
CA TYR A 87 5.00 30.60 1.83
C TYR A 87 6.40 30.82 2.39
N VAL A 88 7.40 30.97 1.52
CA VAL A 88 8.78 31.27 1.96
C VAL A 88 8.82 32.60 2.69
N LYS A 89 8.20 33.67 2.16
CA LYS A 89 8.14 34.99 2.77
C LYS A 89 7.42 34.96 4.13
N LEU A 90 6.31 34.22 4.23
CA LEU A 90 5.58 34.05 5.48
C LEU A 90 6.44 33.41 6.57
N ILE A 91 7.17 32.34 6.22
CA ILE A 91 8.08 31.67 7.17
C ILE A 91 9.18 32.64 7.60
N GLU A 92 9.79 33.36 6.66
CA GLU A 92 10.83 34.36 6.97
C GLU A 92 10.30 35.50 7.88
N GLU A 93 9.07 35.97 7.66
CA GLU A 93 8.47 37.04 8.44
C GLU A 93 8.15 36.62 9.88
N ILE A 94 7.46 35.49 10.03
CA ILE A 94 7.08 34.98 11.37
C ILE A 94 8.33 34.58 12.17
N SER A 95 9.37 34.09 11.52
CA SER A 95 10.59 33.65 12.20
C SER A 95 11.34 34.76 12.94
N LYS A 96 11.06 36.03 12.65
CA LYS A 96 11.67 37.16 13.34
C LYS A 96 11.23 37.30 14.81
N ASP A 97 10.02 36.80 15.12
CA ASP A 97 9.39 36.94 16.44
C ASP A 97 9.27 35.61 17.19
N VAL A 98 10.07 34.59 16.78
CA VAL A 98 9.97 33.22 17.29
C VAL A 98 11.28 32.75 17.90
N ASP A 99 11.15 32.08 19.06
CA ASP A 99 12.28 31.52 19.80
C ASP A 99 12.48 30.03 19.57
N THR A 100 11.39 29.31 19.26
CA THR A 100 11.37 27.85 19.14
C THR A 100 10.82 27.42 17.78
N PHE A 101 11.51 26.51 17.12
CA PHE A 101 11.16 26.04 15.79
C PHE A 101 10.85 24.54 15.82
N VAL A 102 9.69 24.14 15.30
CA VAL A 102 9.22 22.74 15.33
C VAL A 102 8.90 22.28 13.93
N ASN A 103 9.59 21.24 13.47
CA ASN A 103 9.22 20.53 12.24
C ASN A 103 8.10 19.52 12.55
N ALA A 104 6.89 19.80 12.10
CA ALA A 104 5.70 18.96 12.16
C ALA A 104 5.22 18.48 10.76
N CYS A 105 6.12 18.43 9.77
CA CYS A 105 5.85 17.75 8.50
C CYS A 105 5.66 16.27 8.73
N ASP A 106 5.11 15.54 7.73
CA ASP A 106 4.95 14.09 7.80
C ASP A 106 6.26 13.43 8.27
N TYR A 107 6.17 12.39 9.12
CA TYR A 107 7.37 11.78 9.72
C TYR A 107 7.99 10.75 8.76
N ASP A 108 8.39 11.24 7.59
CA ASP A 108 9.10 10.47 6.58
C ASP A 108 10.34 11.23 6.06
N ILE A 109 11.07 10.60 5.14
CA ILE A 109 12.28 11.18 4.53
C ILE A 109 11.99 12.51 3.85
N GLU A 110 10.87 12.63 3.14
CA GLU A 110 10.51 13.86 2.40
C GLU A 110 10.10 14.98 3.34
N GLY A 111 9.22 14.71 4.33
CA GLY A 111 8.82 15.70 5.33
C GLY A 111 10.01 16.17 6.19
N SER A 112 10.99 15.31 6.42
CA SER A 112 12.22 15.69 7.10
C SER A 112 13.07 16.67 6.30
N VAL A 113 13.18 16.47 4.97
CA VAL A 113 13.89 17.42 4.07
C VAL A 113 13.10 18.70 3.87
N ILE A 114 11.78 18.63 3.73
CA ILE A 114 10.92 19.82 3.60
C ILE A 114 11.10 20.73 4.81
N GLY A 115 10.94 20.16 6.02
CA GLY A 115 11.10 20.91 7.27
C GLY A 115 12.51 21.45 7.46
N TYR A 116 13.53 20.61 7.23
CA TYR A 116 14.93 21.00 7.33
C TYR A 116 15.26 22.21 6.44
N ASN A 117 14.93 22.14 5.13
CA ASN A 117 15.22 23.21 4.19
C ASN A 117 14.42 24.48 4.52
N ALA A 118 13.16 24.37 4.90
CA ALA A 118 12.33 25.51 5.25
C ALA A 118 12.83 26.23 6.53
N LEU A 119 13.28 25.47 7.52
CA LEU A 119 13.85 26.04 8.74
C LEU A 119 15.26 26.61 8.52
N LEU A 120 16.12 25.89 7.80
CA LEU A 120 17.50 26.34 7.53
C LEU A 120 17.54 27.58 6.62
N TYR A 121 16.85 27.55 5.50
CA TYR A 121 16.94 28.59 4.48
C TYR A 121 15.83 29.64 4.58
N GLY A 122 14.62 29.26 4.99
CA GLY A 122 13.49 30.17 5.14
C GLY A 122 13.50 30.88 6.49
N ALA A 123 13.49 30.15 7.58
CA ALA A 123 13.57 30.71 8.91
C ALA A 123 14.98 31.17 9.32
N LYS A 124 16.01 30.73 8.58
CA LYS A 124 17.43 31.03 8.84
C LYS A 124 17.87 30.66 10.26
N THR A 125 17.28 29.58 10.80
CA THR A 125 17.60 29.12 12.17
C THR A 125 18.67 28.04 12.15
N ASP A 126 19.39 27.93 13.26
CA ASP A 126 20.27 26.79 13.53
C ASP A 126 19.41 25.57 13.82
N ILE A 127 19.52 24.55 12.95
CA ILE A 127 18.73 23.32 13.04
C ILE A 127 18.95 22.57 14.37
N SER A 128 20.13 22.69 15.00
CA SER A 128 20.39 22.07 16.29
C SER A 128 19.48 22.62 17.42
N LYS A 129 18.89 23.80 17.21
CA LYS A 129 17.95 24.44 18.13
C LYS A 129 16.48 24.20 17.78
N SER A 130 16.22 23.45 16.71
CA SER A 130 14.87 23.07 16.31
C SER A 130 14.45 21.73 16.94
N PHE A 131 13.15 21.46 16.86
CA PHE A 131 12.56 20.22 17.38
C PHE A 131 11.81 19.48 16.27
N ARG A 132 11.60 18.20 16.50
CA ARG A 132 10.81 17.32 15.65
C ARG A 132 9.58 16.82 16.37
N MET A 133 8.41 17.14 15.86
CA MET A 133 7.13 16.60 16.31
C MET A 133 6.85 15.29 15.56
N LYS A 134 6.74 14.17 16.29
CA LYS A 134 6.54 12.83 15.72
C LYS A 134 5.12 12.35 15.98
N PHE A 135 4.35 12.11 14.92
CA PHE A 135 3.00 11.54 15.00
C PHE A 135 2.74 10.64 13.79
N SER A 136 1.88 9.64 13.96
CA SER A 136 1.46 8.70 12.94
C SER A 136 -0.01 8.84 12.58
N SER A 137 -0.80 9.60 13.35
CA SER A 137 -2.18 9.93 13.03
C SER A 137 -2.50 11.40 13.35
N LEU A 138 -3.51 11.94 12.68
CA LEU A 138 -3.99 13.31 12.90
C LEU A 138 -5.21 13.32 13.82
N THR A 139 -5.06 12.72 15.02
CA THR A 139 -6.02 12.74 16.12
C THR A 139 -5.58 13.74 17.18
N LYS A 140 -6.55 14.27 17.94
CA LYS A 140 -6.25 15.26 18.97
C LYS A 140 -5.26 14.74 20.01
N ASP A 141 -5.50 13.53 20.53
CA ASP A 141 -4.71 12.93 21.60
C ASP A 141 -3.25 12.73 21.16
N GLU A 142 -3.03 12.25 19.92
CA GLU A 142 -1.68 12.02 19.38
C GLU A 142 -0.95 13.34 19.10
N ILE A 143 -1.64 14.33 18.53
CA ILE A 143 -1.04 15.64 18.22
C ILE A 143 -0.65 16.39 19.49
N VAL A 144 -1.53 16.43 20.51
CA VAL A 144 -1.21 17.06 21.80
C VAL A 144 -0.04 16.36 22.46
N SER A 145 -0.07 15.03 22.55
CA SER A 145 1.03 14.25 23.11
C SER A 145 2.35 14.44 22.35
N ALA A 146 2.32 14.52 21.00
CA ALA A 146 3.51 14.77 20.21
C ALA A 146 4.09 16.19 20.41
N TYR A 147 3.24 17.19 20.66
CA TYR A 147 3.69 18.54 20.97
C TYR A 147 4.28 18.65 22.38
N GLU A 148 3.71 17.95 23.36
CA GLU A 148 4.24 17.90 24.72
C GLU A 148 5.57 17.11 24.82
N ASN A 149 5.82 16.20 23.87
CA ASN A 149 6.99 15.32 23.83
C ASN A 149 7.82 15.54 22.54
N LEU A 150 8.28 16.75 22.33
CA LEU A 150 9.12 17.10 21.19
C LEU A 150 10.46 16.36 21.22
N ASN A 151 10.91 15.91 20.07
CA ASN A 151 12.19 15.22 19.89
C ASN A 151 13.24 16.18 19.29
N PRO A 152 14.56 15.88 19.45
CA PRO A 152 15.59 16.51 18.65
C PRO A 152 15.37 16.26 17.15
N PRO A 153 16.01 17.06 16.26
CA PRO A 153 15.98 16.79 14.82
C PRO A 153 16.49 15.38 14.49
N ASP A 154 15.78 14.66 13.64
CA ASP A 154 16.18 13.34 13.18
C ASP A 154 17.24 13.46 12.06
N TYR A 155 18.49 13.70 12.46
CA TYR A 155 19.61 13.86 11.50
C TYR A 155 19.83 12.65 10.60
N PRO A 156 19.72 11.39 11.05
CA PRO A 156 19.77 10.23 10.16
C PRO A 156 18.75 10.31 9.03
N MET A 157 17.50 10.62 9.34
CA MET A 157 16.43 10.74 8.33
C MET A 157 16.63 11.96 7.42
N ILE A 158 17.04 13.10 7.97
CA ILE A 158 17.37 14.31 7.21
C ILE A 158 18.52 14.01 6.23
N ASN A 159 19.61 13.43 6.70
CA ASN A 159 20.78 13.13 5.86
C ASN A 159 20.46 12.11 4.77
N ALA A 160 19.68 11.08 5.08
CA ALA A 160 19.20 10.11 4.10
C ALA A 160 18.38 10.80 2.99
N GLY A 161 17.50 11.72 3.37
CA GLY A 161 16.71 12.50 2.43
C GLY A 161 17.55 13.45 1.56
N LEU A 162 18.43 14.21 2.16
CA LEU A 162 19.36 15.10 1.43
C LEU A 162 20.22 14.31 0.44
N ALA A 163 20.82 13.20 0.90
CA ALA A 163 21.60 12.31 0.04
C ALA A 163 20.77 11.75 -1.12
N ARG A 164 19.53 11.34 -0.84
CA ARG A 164 18.59 10.86 -1.88
C ARG A 164 18.34 11.93 -2.95
N HIS A 165 18.03 13.16 -2.54
CA HIS A 165 17.79 14.27 -3.49
C HIS A 165 19.04 14.58 -4.34
N ILE A 166 20.23 14.62 -3.72
CA ILE A 166 21.49 14.86 -4.41
C ILE A 166 21.79 13.74 -5.42
N LEU A 167 21.65 12.48 -5.01
CA LEU A 167 21.85 11.33 -5.90
C LEU A 167 20.83 11.28 -7.03
N ASP A 168 19.56 11.56 -6.75
CA ASP A 168 18.52 11.64 -7.77
C ASP A 168 18.82 12.76 -8.78
N TRP A 169 19.35 13.89 -8.32
CA TRP A 169 19.77 14.97 -9.18
C TRP A 169 21.00 14.59 -10.04
N TYR A 170 22.07 14.04 -9.41
CA TYR A 170 23.28 13.64 -10.12
C TYR A 170 22.98 12.59 -11.18
N TYR A 171 22.30 11.53 -10.79
CA TYR A 171 21.94 10.45 -11.73
C TYR A 171 20.99 10.97 -12.82
N GLY A 172 19.91 11.61 -12.42
CA GLY A 172 18.84 12.03 -13.34
C GLY A 172 19.34 13.06 -14.36
N ILE A 173 19.98 14.12 -13.93
CA ILE A 173 20.41 15.21 -14.83
C ILE A 173 21.58 14.78 -15.72
N ASN A 174 22.63 14.17 -15.14
CA ASN A 174 23.82 13.80 -15.91
C ASN A 174 23.50 12.71 -16.95
N THR A 175 22.79 11.65 -16.56
CA THR A 175 22.45 10.57 -17.48
C THR A 175 21.47 11.04 -18.56
N SER A 176 20.46 11.83 -18.20
CA SER A 176 19.51 12.38 -19.19
C SER A 176 20.18 13.28 -20.21
N LYS A 177 21.14 14.13 -19.79
CA LYS A 177 21.94 14.92 -20.71
C LYS A 177 22.79 14.06 -21.63
N ALA A 178 23.55 13.10 -21.07
CA ALA A 178 24.40 12.22 -21.86
C ALA A 178 23.60 11.45 -22.92
N MET A 179 22.44 10.88 -22.54
CA MET A 179 21.55 10.16 -23.46
C MET A 179 20.99 11.08 -24.56
N THR A 180 20.51 12.27 -24.17
CA THR A 180 19.95 13.27 -25.11
C THR A 180 20.98 13.73 -26.13
N ASP A 181 22.19 14.05 -25.68
CA ASP A 181 23.29 14.52 -26.54
C ASP A 181 23.80 13.39 -27.45
N SER A 182 23.88 12.15 -26.94
CA SER A 182 24.24 10.99 -27.76
C SER A 182 23.25 10.74 -28.88
N LEU A 183 21.94 10.81 -28.56
CA LEU A 183 20.89 10.66 -29.56
C LEU A 183 20.93 11.80 -30.60
N LYS A 184 21.13 13.05 -30.16
CA LYS A 184 21.26 14.18 -31.05
C LYS A 184 22.45 14.03 -32.01
N LYS A 185 23.61 13.59 -31.50
CA LYS A 185 24.79 13.34 -32.32
C LYS A 185 24.57 12.23 -33.35
N ALA A 186 23.89 11.13 -32.93
CA ALA A 186 23.65 9.99 -33.81
C ALA A 186 22.57 10.22 -34.87
N SER A 187 21.50 10.95 -34.53
CA SER A 187 20.31 11.10 -35.39
C SER A 187 20.09 12.47 -35.98
N GLY A 188 20.86 13.48 -35.56
CA GLY A 188 20.63 14.88 -35.91
C GLY A 188 19.38 15.52 -35.26
N ARG A 189 18.56 14.74 -34.57
CA ARG A 189 17.30 15.18 -33.96
C ARG A 189 17.47 15.43 -32.46
N TYR A 190 16.88 16.51 -31.96
CA TYR A 190 16.83 16.80 -30.54
C TYR A 190 15.57 16.18 -29.93
N VAL A 191 15.74 15.12 -29.13
CA VAL A 191 14.69 14.48 -28.35
C VAL A 191 15.19 14.36 -26.92
N THR A 192 14.48 14.96 -25.97
CA THR A 192 14.85 14.84 -24.57
C THR A 192 14.60 13.42 -24.07
N LEU A 193 15.66 12.71 -23.72
CA LEU A 193 15.59 11.44 -23.03
C LEU A 193 15.75 11.64 -21.53
N SER A 194 14.91 10.96 -20.76
CA SER A 194 14.90 11.03 -19.30
C SER A 194 15.37 9.72 -18.71
N ALA A 195 16.29 9.79 -17.76
CA ALA A 195 16.70 8.69 -16.93
C ALA A 195 16.48 9.04 -15.44
N GLY A 196 16.18 8.04 -14.63
CA GLY A 196 15.97 8.25 -13.21
C GLY A 196 16.27 6.99 -12.41
N ARG A 197 16.65 7.16 -11.15
CA ARG A 197 17.06 6.07 -10.25
C ARG A 197 15.96 5.00 -10.05
N VAL A 198 14.70 5.37 -10.14
CA VAL A 198 13.55 4.44 -10.07
C VAL A 198 13.05 4.06 -11.46
N GLN A 199 12.91 5.06 -12.34
CA GLN A 199 12.38 4.89 -13.69
C GLN A 199 13.17 3.90 -14.52
N THR A 200 14.50 4.00 -14.53
CA THR A 200 15.37 3.16 -15.36
C THR A 200 15.37 1.69 -14.91
N PRO A 201 15.54 1.36 -13.63
CA PRO A 201 15.40 -0.04 -13.16
C PRO A 201 14.01 -0.62 -13.40
N THR A 202 12.95 0.16 -13.22
CA THR A 202 11.59 -0.31 -13.50
C THR A 202 11.43 -0.67 -14.98
N LEU A 203 11.93 0.18 -15.88
CA LEU A 203 11.92 -0.11 -17.33
C LEU A 203 12.74 -1.37 -17.66
N LYS A 204 13.87 -1.60 -16.96
CA LYS A 204 14.67 -2.81 -17.13
C LYS A 204 13.88 -4.07 -16.81
N PHE A 205 13.16 -4.12 -15.68
CA PHE A 205 12.32 -5.27 -15.34
C PHE A 205 11.25 -5.54 -16.40
N LEU A 206 10.60 -4.48 -16.90
CA LEU A 206 9.62 -4.62 -17.97
C LEU A 206 10.25 -5.19 -19.25
N LEU A 207 11.43 -4.68 -19.61
CA LEU A 207 12.15 -5.15 -20.80
C LEU A 207 12.60 -6.62 -20.69
N GLU A 208 13.10 -7.02 -19.51
CA GLU A 208 13.49 -8.41 -19.24
C GLU A 208 12.26 -9.33 -19.38
N ARG A 209 11.11 -8.95 -18.81
CA ARG A 209 9.86 -9.69 -18.97
C ARG A 209 9.39 -9.76 -20.42
N GLU A 210 9.48 -8.70 -21.21
CA GLU A 210 9.12 -8.72 -22.63
C GLU A 210 10.08 -9.61 -23.45
N LYS A 211 11.36 -9.68 -23.07
CA LYS A 211 12.31 -10.64 -23.67
C LYS A 211 11.93 -12.09 -23.37
N GLU A 212 11.61 -12.40 -22.11
CA GLU A 212 11.12 -13.72 -21.72
C GLU A 212 9.87 -14.12 -22.51
N ILE A 213 8.91 -13.20 -22.64
CA ILE A 213 7.69 -13.42 -23.42
C ILE A 213 8.00 -13.62 -24.89
N GLY A 214 8.89 -12.80 -25.48
CA GLY A 214 9.25 -12.88 -26.90
C GLY A 214 10.07 -14.13 -27.27
N GLN A 215 10.79 -14.69 -26.30
CA GLN A 215 11.58 -15.92 -26.49
C GLN A 215 10.79 -17.19 -26.16
N PHE A 216 9.61 -17.03 -25.55
CA PHE A 216 8.78 -18.17 -25.15
C PHE A 216 8.18 -18.86 -26.34
N VAL A 217 8.38 -20.17 -26.43
CA VAL A 217 7.76 -21.04 -27.42
C VAL A 217 6.60 -21.77 -26.75
N SER A 218 5.40 -21.54 -27.26
CA SER A 218 4.20 -22.20 -26.73
C SER A 218 4.13 -23.64 -27.23
N GLU A 219 3.94 -24.57 -26.32
CA GLU A 219 3.78 -25.98 -26.59
C GLU A 219 2.36 -26.42 -26.24
N PRO A 220 1.69 -27.21 -27.11
CA PRO A 220 0.39 -27.78 -26.83
C PRO A 220 0.53 -28.85 -25.73
N TYR A 221 -0.48 -28.93 -24.87
CA TYR A 221 -0.63 -30.01 -23.90
C TYR A 221 -2.10 -30.36 -23.71
N TRP A 222 -2.38 -31.57 -23.29
CA TRP A 222 -3.74 -32.08 -23.12
C TRP A 222 -3.97 -32.36 -21.62
N ILE A 223 -5.17 -31.99 -21.16
CA ILE A 223 -5.68 -32.36 -19.84
C ILE A 223 -6.89 -33.27 -20.01
N LEU A 224 -6.98 -34.23 -19.11
CA LEU A 224 -8.11 -35.14 -19.04
C LEU A 224 -8.90 -34.87 -17.76
N PHE A 225 -10.20 -34.86 -17.88
CA PHE A 225 -11.10 -34.80 -16.75
C PHE A 225 -12.40 -35.54 -17.02
N ILE A 226 -13.11 -35.92 -15.98
CA ILE A 226 -14.43 -36.49 -16.07
C ILE A 226 -15.42 -35.58 -15.37
N GLU A 227 -16.63 -35.53 -15.90
CA GLU A 227 -17.76 -34.82 -15.29
C GLU A 227 -18.89 -35.80 -15.05
N PHE A 228 -19.54 -35.69 -13.91
CA PHE A 228 -20.78 -36.40 -13.61
C PHE A 228 -21.69 -35.54 -12.74
N LYS A 229 -22.98 -35.86 -12.72
CA LYS A 229 -23.97 -35.18 -11.89
C LYS A 229 -24.45 -36.09 -10.78
N LYS A 230 -24.47 -35.57 -9.56
CA LYS A 230 -25.10 -36.21 -8.41
C LYS A 230 -25.81 -35.14 -7.56
N ASP A 231 -27.02 -35.41 -7.12
CA ASP A 231 -27.84 -34.52 -6.30
C ASP A 231 -27.95 -33.09 -6.88
N GLY A 232 -28.00 -32.96 -8.22
CA GLY A 232 -28.06 -31.66 -8.90
C GLY A 232 -26.70 -30.96 -9.05
N ILE A 233 -25.64 -31.45 -8.40
CA ILE A 233 -24.30 -30.85 -8.41
C ILE A 233 -23.47 -31.52 -9.51
N THR A 234 -22.78 -30.74 -10.32
CA THR A 234 -21.82 -31.25 -11.30
C THR A 234 -20.44 -31.35 -10.65
N VAL A 235 -19.92 -32.57 -10.57
CA VAL A 235 -18.56 -32.86 -10.08
C VAL A 235 -17.62 -32.92 -11.27
N LYS A 236 -16.52 -32.19 -11.19
CA LYS A 236 -15.40 -32.28 -12.13
C LYS A 236 -14.20 -32.89 -11.43
N ALA A 237 -13.72 -34.02 -11.95
CA ALA A 237 -12.52 -34.67 -11.43
C ALA A 237 -11.45 -34.70 -12.52
N SER A 238 -10.24 -34.26 -12.17
CA SER A 238 -9.14 -34.09 -13.11
C SER A 238 -8.11 -35.21 -12.94
N TYR A 239 -7.53 -35.62 -14.06
CA TYR A 239 -6.33 -36.44 -14.06
C TYR A 239 -5.13 -35.58 -13.62
N GLN A 240 -4.25 -36.11 -12.79
CA GLN A 240 -3.18 -35.28 -12.19
C GLN A 240 -2.00 -34.98 -13.12
N LYS A 241 -1.92 -35.64 -14.28
CA LYS A 241 -0.83 -35.45 -15.25
C LYS A 241 -1.31 -34.57 -16.41
N GLU A 242 -0.50 -33.63 -16.82
CA GLU A 242 -0.59 -32.94 -18.09
C GLU A 242 0.17 -33.74 -19.15
N PHE A 243 -0.40 -33.88 -20.33
CA PHE A 243 0.16 -34.70 -21.41
C PHE A 243 0.70 -33.79 -22.51
N PHE A 244 1.98 -33.89 -22.78
CA PHE A 244 2.62 -33.20 -23.93
C PHE A 244 2.63 -34.09 -25.21
N ASP A 245 2.21 -35.33 -25.13
CA ASP A 245 1.94 -36.22 -26.23
C ASP A 245 0.43 -36.52 -26.28
N GLU A 246 -0.21 -36.11 -27.40
CA GLU A 246 -1.62 -36.33 -27.64
C GLU A 246 -1.99 -37.82 -27.67
N SER A 247 -1.10 -38.65 -28.20
CA SER A 247 -1.35 -40.09 -28.36
C SER A 247 -1.54 -40.77 -27.01
N GLU A 248 -0.78 -40.35 -25.96
CA GLU A 248 -0.91 -40.84 -24.60
C GLU A 248 -2.27 -40.41 -23.97
N ALA A 249 -2.63 -39.13 -24.16
CA ALA A 249 -3.93 -38.62 -23.67
C ALA A 249 -5.10 -39.32 -24.38
N LEU A 250 -5.00 -39.55 -25.67
CA LEU A 250 -6.02 -40.26 -26.47
C LEU A 250 -6.17 -41.72 -26.07
N SER A 251 -5.08 -42.40 -25.73
CA SER A 251 -5.12 -43.79 -25.26
C SER A 251 -5.96 -43.89 -23.99
N ILE A 252 -5.65 -43.07 -22.96
CA ILE A 252 -6.40 -43.02 -21.71
C ILE A 252 -7.85 -42.62 -21.97
N PHE A 253 -8.08 -41.59 -22.79
CA PHE A 253 -9.43 -41.12 -23.10
C PHE A 253 -10.30 -42.21 -23.71
N LYS A 254 -9.73 -43.06 -24.60
CA LYS A 254 -10.43 -44.22 -25.21
C LYS A 254 -10.73 -45.27 -24.15
N ASP A 255 -9.77 -45.54 -23.25
CA ASP A 255 -9.91 -46.55 -22.19
C ASP A 255 -11.03 -46.21 -21.17
N ILE A 256 -11.26 -44.95 -20.91
CA ILE A 256 -12.30 -44.51 -19.97
C ILE A 256 -13.64 -44.22 -20.62
N LYS A 257 -13.69 -44.14 -21.95
CA LYS A 257 -14.93 -43.85 -22.69
C LYS A 257 -15.96 -44.96 -22.48
N ASN A 258 -17.19 -44.57 -22.14
CA ASN A 258 -18.30 -45.48 -21.90
C ASN A 258 -18.05 -46.46 -20.71
N LYS A 259 -17.20 -46.07 -19.76
CA LYS A 259 -17.00 -46.80 -18.49
C LYS A 259 -17.70 -46.09 -17.37
N SER A 260 -18.07 -46.85 -16.34
CA SER A 260 -18.49 -46.33 -15.05
C SER A 260 -17.29 -45.91 -14.19
N ALA A 261 -17.52 -45.04 -13.24
CA ALA A 261 -16.51 -44.62 -12.29
C ALA A 261 -16.76 -45.19 -10.91
N LEU A 262 -15.71 -45.59 -10.21
CA LEU A 262 -15.75 -46.07 -8.83
C LEU A 262 -15.16 -45.02 -7.89
N ILE A 263 -15.88 -44.61 -6.87
CA ILE A 263 -15.34 -43.80 -5.78
C ILE A 263 -14.37 -44.65 -4.96
N LYS A 264 -13.09 -44.53 -5.22
CA LYS A 264 -12.04 -45.36 -4.62
C LYS A 264 -11.71 -44.97 -3.20
N GLU A 265 -11.52 -43.68 -2.98
CA GLU A 265 -11.15 -43.14 -1.68
C GLU A 265 -11.70 -41.73 -1.48
N ILE A 266 -12.09 -41.42 -0.25
CA ILE A 266 -12.49 -40.08 0.17
C ILE A 266 -11.65 -39.72 1.39
N SER A 267 -10.85 -38.67 1.26
CA SER A 267 -10.01 -38.13 2.34
C SER A 267 -10.55 -36.79 2.77
N LYS A 268 -10.83 -36.66 4.06
CA LYS A 268 -11.28 -35.41 4.69
C LYS A 268 -10.22 -34.93 5.66
N LYS A 269 -9.81 -33.71 5.57
CA LYS A 269 -8.78 -33.10 6.44
C LYS A 269 -9.19 -31.71 6.87
N GLU A 270 -9.19 -31.46 8.16
CA GLU A 270 -9.31 -30.09 8.67
C GLU A 270 -8.07 -29.30 8.29
N LYS A 271 -8.29 -28.14 7.70
CA LYS A 271 -7.23 -27.19 7.36
C LYS A 271 -7.59 -25.81 7.90
N ARG A 272 -6.56 -24.99 8.11
CA ARG A 272 -6.70 -23.64 8.67
C ARG A 272 -5.99 -22.63 7.79
N ILE A 273 -6.64 -21.47 7.62
CA ILE A 273 -6.04 -20.29 7.00
C ILE A 273 -5.96 -19.23 8.08
N ASN A 274 -4.76 -18.78 8.38
CA ASN A 274 -4.56 -17.72 9.38
C ASN A 274 -5.11 -16.38 8.90
N PRO A 275 -5.50 -15.50 9.83
CA PRO A 275 -5.84 -14.12 9.50
C PRO A 275 -4.69 -13.43 8.72
N PRO A 276 -5.02 -12.49 7.85
CA PRO A 276 -4.00 -11.68 7.19
C PRO A 276 -3.29 -10.78 8.21
N HIS A 277 -2.06 -10.34 7.89
CA HIS A 277 -1.36 -9.33 8.68
C HIS A 277 -1.92 -7.91 8.42
N PRO A 278 -1.66 -6.93 9.30
CA PRO A 278 -1.99 -5.53 9.07
C PRO A 278 -1.43 -4.99 7.75
N PHE A 279 -2.06 -3.98 7.18
CA PHE A 279 -1.62 -3.39 5.92
C PHE A 279 -0.33 -2.58 6.08
N ASP A 280 0.67 -2.89 5.24
CA ASP A 280 1.64 -1.93 4.73
C ASP A 280 1.10 -1.26 3.45
N LEU A 281 1.78 -0.22 2.94
CA LEU A 281 1.33 0.46 1.72
C LEU A 281 1.25 -0.51 0.52
N GLY A 282 2.25 -1.39 0.35
CA GLY A 282 2.30 -2.31 -0.78
C GLY A 282 1.15 -3.32 -0.77
N THR A 283 0.84 -3.90 0.39
CA THR A 283 -0.30 -4.82 0.52
C THR A 283 -1.64 -4.11 0.36
N LEU A 284 -1.78 -2.87 0.86
CA LEU A 284 -2.98 -2.07 0.65
C LEU A 284 -3.19 -1.77 -0.85
N GLN A 285 -2.13 -1.42 -1.58
CA GLN A 285 -2.20 -1.17 -3.03
C GLN A 285 -2.61 -2.41 -3.81
N LYS A 286 -2.09 -3.60 -3.45
CA LYS A 286 -2.46 -4.87 -4.09
C LYS A 286 -3.93 -5.24 -3.86
N GLU A 287 -4.38 -5.17 -2.62
CA GLU A 287 -5.77 -5.50 -2.27
C GLU A 287 -6.75 -4.50 -2.89
N SER A 288 -6.39 -3.21 -2.93
CA SER A 288 -7.21 -2.18 -3.59
C SER A 288 -7.30 -2.39 -5.10
N TYR A 289 -6.20 -2.79 -5.74
CA TYR A 289 -6.23 -3.14 -7.17
C TYR A 289 -7.07 -4.38 -7.43
N LYS A 290 -6.92 -5.43 -6.60
CA LYS A 290 -7.67 -6.68 -6.70
C LYS A 290 -9.18 -6.44 -6.58
N ASN A 291 -9.60 -5.66 -5.59
CA ASN A 291 -11.01 -5.53 -5.23
C ASN A 291 -11.73 -4.37 -5.97
N PHE A 292 -10.99 -3.28 -6.29
CA PHE A 292 -11.59 -2.06 -6.85
C PHE A 292 -10.97 -1.61 -8.16
N GLY A 293 -9.90 -2.26 -8.63
CA GLY A 293 -9.14 -1.83 -9.81
C GLY A 293 -8.36 -0.53 -9.60
N PHE A 294 -8.16 -0.08 -8.35
CA PHE A 294 -7.44 1.15 -8.07
C PHE A 294 -5.95 0.99 -8.37
N LEU A 295 -5.42 1.85 -9.22
CA LEU A 295 -3.99 1.90 -9.49
C LEU A 295 -3.21 2.26 -8.20
N PRO A 296 -1.96 1.78 -8.03
CA PRO A 296 -1.16 2.07 -6.82
C PRO A 296 -1.08 3.55 -6.46
N LYS A 297 -0.89 4.43 -7.44
CA LYS A 297 -0.90 5.88 -7.23
C LYS A 297 -2.26 6.38 -6.72
N ARG A 298 -3.36 5.91 -7.31
CA ARG A 298 -4.73 6.27 -6.88
C ARG A 298 -4.99 5.83 -5.44
N THR A 299 -4.60 4.58 -5.09
CA THR A 299 -4.72 4.06 -3.73
C THR A 299 -3.95 4.94 -2.74
N GLN A 300 -2.72 5.31 -3.08
CA GLN A 300 -1.89 6.17 -2.24
C GLN A 300 -2.51 7.56 -2.05
N ASP A 301 -3.05 8.17 -3.10
CA ASP A 301 -3.66 9.50 -3.02
C ASP A 301 -4.95 9.47 -2.16
N ILE A 302 -5.77 8.43 -2.29
CA ILE A 302 -6.96 8.23 -1.45
C ILE A 302 -6.55 7.99 0.01
N ALA A 303 -5.58 7.11 0.27
CA ALA A 303 -5.09 6.84 1.61
C ALA A 303 -4.51 8.10 2.27
N GLN A 304 -3.76 8.91 1.52
CA GLN A 304 -3.26 10.20 2.00
C GLN A 304 -4.40 11.15 2.37
N SER A 305 -5.47 11.20 1.57
CA SER A 305 -6.64 12.03 1.89
C SER A 305 -7.39 11.55 3.15
N LEU A 306 -7.47 10.24 3.36
CA LEU A 306 -8.05 9.64 4.58
C LEU A 306 -7.19 9.94 5.82
N TYR A 307 -5.87 9.90 5.70
CA TYR A 307 -4.94 10.31 6.75
C TYR A 307 -5.12 11.80 7.08
N GLU A 308 -5.12 12.67 6.07
CA GLU A 308 -5.35 14.11 6.26
C GLU A 308 -6.73 14.42 6.86
N ALA A 309 -7.73 13.56 6.60
CA ALA A 309 -9.02 13.61 7.28
C ALA A 309 -8.95 13.14 8.75
N GLY A 310 -7.86 12.47 9.17
CA GLY A 310 -7.68 11.88 10.50
C GLY A 310 -8.39 10.56 10.70
N LEU A 311 -8.75 9.86 9.62
CA LEU A 311 -9.53 8.63 9.65
C LEU A 311 -8.66 7.36 9.68
N ILE A 312 -7.46 7.43 9.12
CA ILE A 312 -6.46 6.36 9.18
C ILE A 312 -5.12 6.90 9.62
N SER A 313 -4.21 6.01 10.02
CA SER A 313 -2.80 6.33 10.27
C SER A 313 -2.06 6.67 8.98
N TYR A 314 -0.84 7.18 9.11
CA TYR A 314 0.03 7.53 7.99
C TYR A 314 0.23 6.35 7.04
N PRO A 315 -0.12 6.49 5.73
CA PRO A 315 -0.21 5.32 4.85
C PRO A 315 1.13 4.89 4.24
N ARG A 316 2.18 5.74 4.27
CA ARG A 316 3.49 5.40 3.71
C ARG A 316 4.34 4.67 4.73
N THR A 317 3.94 3.47 5.08
CA THR A 317 4.66 2.58 6.00
C THR A 317 4.95 1.24 5.36
N SER A 318 6.08 0.65 5.73
CA SER A 318 6.42 -0.74 5.40
C SER A 318 6.06 -1.72 6.52
N SER A 319 5.61 -1.22 7.67
CA SER A 319 5.26 -2.05 8.82
C SER A 319 4.03 -2.91 8.58
N GLN A 320 4.08 -4.13 9.10
CA GLN A 320 2.97 -5.09 9.18
C GLN A 320 2.65 -5.44 10.64
N LYS A 321 3.01 -4.52 11.57
CA LYS A 321 2.87 -4.71 13.01
C LYS A 321 2.23 -3.52 13.67
N TYR A 322 1.60 -3.77 14.82
CA TYR A 322 1.10 -2.74 15.72
C TYR A 322 1.97 -2.69 16.98
N PRO A 323 2.58 -1.54 17.31
CA PRO A 323 3.39 -1.43 18.51
C PRO A 323 2.53 -1.58 19.78
N PRO A 324 3.10 -2.10 20.86
CA PRO A 324 2.38 -2.24 22.15
C PRO A 324 1.81 -0.94 22.71
N SER A 325 2.39 0.20 22.34
CA SER A 325 1.93 1.54 22.72
C SER A 325 0.64 1.99 22.01
N LEU A 326 0.26 1.32 20.92
CA LEU A 326 -0.96 1.65 20.18
C LEU A 326 -2.19 1.18 20.98
N ASN A 327 -3.07 2.12 21.31
CA ASN A 327 -4.31 1.82 22.03
C ASN A 327 -5.34 1.12 21.14
N LEU A 328 -5.08 -0.15 20.80
CA LEU A 328 -5.95 -0.96 19.93
C LEU A 328 -7.38 -1.07 20.47
N ARG A 329 -7.54 -1.21 21.80
CA ARG A 329 -8.85 -1.28 22.44
C ARG A 329 -9.63 0.01 22.29
N GLY A 330 -9.00 1.16 22.53
CA GLY A 330 -9.64 2.48 22.36
C GLY A 330 -10.05 2.74 20.90
N ILE A 331 -9.25 2.33 19.92
CA ILE A 331 -9.63 2.41 18.49
C ILE A 331 -10.87 1.54 18.23
N MET A 332 -10.89 0.32 18.74
CA MET A 332 -12.01 -0.62 18.56
C MET A 332 -13.29 -0.09 19.22
N GLU A 333 -13.19 0.51 20.40
CA GLU A 333 -14.32 1.14 21.11
C GLU A 333 -14.90 2.33 20.33
N LYS A 334 -14.05 3.16 19.73
CA LYS A 334 -14.50 4.24 18.85
C LYS A 334 -15.17 3.69 17.58
N LEU A 335 -14.59 2.69 16.92
CA LEU A 335 -15.18 2.06 15.72
C LEU A 335 -16.54 1.40 16.00
N LYS A 336 -16.76 0.90 17.20
CA LYS A 336 -18.05 0.34 17.64
C LYS A 336 -19.21 1.34 17.52
N ASN A 337 -18.94 2.64 17.54
CA ASN A 337 -19.96 3.68 17.37
C ASN A 337 -20.34 3.90 15.89
N ILE A 338 -19.66 3.26 14.95
CA ILE A 338 -19.99 3.28 13.53
C ILE A 338 -20.86 2.06 13.24
N GLU A 339 -22.11 2.28 12.80
CA GLU A 339 -23.15 1.25 12.65
C GLU A 339 -22.66 0.01 11.90
N ASN A 340 -21.96 0.21 10.77
CA ASN A 340 -21.45 -0.88 9.91
C ASN A 340 -20.42 -1.80 10.59
N TYR A 341 -19.80 -1.39 11.69
CA TYR A 341 -18.76 -2.14 12.38
C TYR A 341 -19.13 -2.47 13.83
N SER A 342 -20.26 -1.99 14.31
CA SER A 342 -20.67 -2.03 15.72
C SER A 342 -20.69 -3.44 16.30
N SER A 343 -21.37 -4.38 15.62
CA SER A 343 -21.48 -5.77 16.06
C SER A 343 -20.13 -6.49 16.08
N ASP A 344 -19.33 -6.30 15.03
CA ASP A 344 -18.03 -6.94 14.86
C ASP A 344 -17.04 -6.45 15.92
N CYS A 345 -17.01 -5.14 16.17
CA CYS A 345 -16.20 -4.54 17.23
C CYS A 345 -16.63 -5.03 18.63
N ALA A 346 -17.94 -5.09 18.89
CA ALA A 346 -18.46 -5.57 20.19
C ALA A 346 -18.07 -7.03 20.49
N GLU A 347 -17.99 -7.85 19.46
CA GLU A 347 -17.56 -9.24 19.59
C GLU A 347 -16.05 -9.34 19.85
N LEU A 348 -15.23 -8.65 19.04
CA LEU A 348 -13.78 -8.66 19.15
C LEU A 348 -13.30 -8.06 20.49
N LEU A 349 -13.98 -7.05 21.02
CA LEU A 349 -13.66 -6.46 22.32
C LEU A 349 -13.75 -7.44 23.49
N LYS A 350 -14.43 -8.57 23.33
CA LYS A 350 -14.46 -9.66 24.31
C LYS A 350 -13.21 -10.55 24.27
N THR A 351 -12.32 -10.33 23.29
CA THR A 351 -11.07 -11.07 23.12
C THR A 351 -9.86 -10.30 23.68
N SER A 352 -8.69 -10.94 23.66
CA SER A 352 -7.44 -10.31 24.08
C SER A 352 -6.89 -9.26 23.08
N LEU A 353 -7.52 -9.11 21.91
CA LEU A 353 -7.08 -8.24 20.82
C LEU A 353 -5.60 -8.43 20.43
N LYS A 354 -5.15 -9.70 20.40
CA LYS A 354 -3.80 -10.03 19.93
C LYS A 354 -3.81 -10.08 18.40
N PRO A 355 -3.07 -9.19 17.69
CA PRO A 355 -3.09 -9.17 16.25
C PRO A 355 -2.25 -10.32 15.65
N THR A 356 -2.64 -10.80 14.47
CA THR A 356 -1.77 -11.60 13.61
C THR A 356 -0.84 -10.65 12.87
N GLU A 357 0.46 -10.70 13.17
CA GLU A 357 1.44 -9.79 12.61
C GLU A 357 2.21 -10.39 11.43
N GLY A 358 2.68 -9.52 10.53
CA GLY A 358 3.61 -9.89 9.47
C GLY A 358 5.08 -9.80 9.92
N LYS A 359 5.98 -10.00 8.97
CA LYS A 359 7.43 -10.01 9.24
C LYS A 359 8.06 -8.62 9.18
N LYS A 360 7.49 -7.72 8.38
CA LYS A 360 8.07 -6.39 8.12
C LYS A 360 7.79 -5.45 9.28
N ASP A 361 8.79 -4.62 9.57
CA ASP A 361 8.73 -3.56 10.57
C ASP A 361 9.18 -2.24 9.97
N ASP A 362 8.72 -1.13 10.56
CA ASP A 362 9.09 0.22 10.17
C ASP A 362 9.32 1.03 11.46
N PRO A 363 10.52 1.61 11.65
CA PRO A 363 10.82 2.34 12.89
C PRO A 363 10.08 3.68 12.99
N ALA A 364 9.55 4.17 11.87
CA ALA A 364 8.86 5.47 11.83
C ALA A 364 7.37 5.34 12.15
N HIS A 365 6.68 4.36 11.55
CA HIS A 365 5.23 4.25 11.63
C HIS A 365 4.75 2.81 11.88
N PRO A 366 3.64 2.63 12.61
CA PRO A 366 2.96 1.34 12.67
C PRO A 366 2.38 0.95 11.30
N ALA A 367 1.89 -0.26 11.20
CA ALA A 367 1.03 -0.67 10.08
C ALA A 367 -0.20 0.22 9.96
N ILE A 368 -0.75 0.35 8.76
CA ILE A 368 -1.93 1.17 8.49
C ILE A 368 -3.11 0.65 9.31
N HIS A 369 -3.76 1.55 10.05
CA HIS A 369 -4.93 1.25 10.87
C HIS A 369 -5.93 2.41 10.85
N PRO A 370 -7.21 2.18 11.13
CA PRO A 370 -8.18 3.23 11.36
C PRO A 370 -7.90 3.93 12.69
N THR A 371 -8.29 5.18 12.84
CA THR A 371 -8.17 5.94 14.10
C THR A 371 -9.39 5.78 15.01
N GLY A 372 -10.50 5.31 14.45
CA GLY A 372 -11.79 5.28 15.13
C GLY A 372 -12.57 6.58 15.06
N GLU A 373 -12.00 7.64 14.47
CA GLU A 373 -12.73 8.89 14.26
C GLU A 373 -13.89 8.69 13.27
N MET A 374 -15.03 9.38 13.55
CA MET A 374 -16.24 9.25 12.75
C MET A 374 -16.08 9.92 11.38
N PRO A 375 -16.27 9.19 10.25
CA PRO A 375 -16.27 9.81 8.93
C PRO A 375 -17.44 10.78 8.76
N LYS A 376 -17.16 12.02 8.36
CA LYS A 376 -18.22 13.02 8.13
C LYS A 376 -18.83 12.92 6.73
N LYS A 377 -17.99 12.95 5.71
CA LYS A 377 -18.38 12.83 4.30
C LYS A 377 -17.19 12.22 3.53
N LEU A 378 -17.45 11.10 2.89
CA LEU A 378 -16.46 10.41 2.06
C LEU A 378 -16.98 10.37 0.61
N THR A 379 -16.07 10.42 -0.35
CA THR A 379 -16.38 10.00 -1.72
C THR A 379 -16.49 8.48 -1.77
N ASP A 380 -17.08 7.94 -2.82
CA ASP A 380 -17.24 6.48 -2.99
C ASP A 380 -15.91 5.74 -2.91
N ASP A 381 -14.87 6.28 -3.53
CA ASP A 381 -13.53 5.69 -3.52
C ASP A 381 -12.89 5.74 -2.12
N GLN A 382 -13.09 6.85 -1.39
CA GLN A 382 -12.63 6.97 0.00
C GLN A 382 -13.39 6.00 0.91
N ALA A 383 -14.70 5.84 0.73
CA ALA A 383 -15.51 4.91 1.51
C ALA A 383 -15.06 3.46 1.30
N LYS A 384 -14.83 3.04 0.04
CA LYS A 384 -14.31 1.71 -0.31
C LYS A 384 -12.95 1.44 0.33
N LEU A 385 -12.00 2.39 0.23
CA LEU A 385 -10.67 2.20 0.78
C LEU A 385 -10.70 2.22 2.32
N TYR A 386 -11.51 3.07 2.93
CA TYR A 386 -11.69 3.13 4.38
C TYR A 386 -12.29 1.83 4.91
N ASP A 387 -13.35 1.31 4.29
CA ASP A 387 -13.95 0.04 4.67
C ASP A 387 -12.93 -1.11 4.57
N LEU A 388 -12.16 -1.19 3.49
CA LEU A 388 -11.10 -2.19 3.34
C LEU A 388 -10.07 -2.12 4.48
N VAL A 389 -9.65 -0.91 4.89
CA VAL A 389 -8.71 -0.72 6.00
C VAL A 389 -9.33 -1.14 7.33
N VAL A 390 -10.60 -0.75 7.60
CA VAL A 390 -11.30 -1.16 8.83
C VAL A 390 -11.51 -2.66 8.86
N ARG A 391 -12.00 -3.27 7.80
CA ARG A 391 -12.21 -4.72 7.70
C ARG A 391 -10.92 -5.51 7.90
N ARG A 392 -9.81 -5.04 7.35
CA ARG A 392 -8.49 -5.63 7.60
C ARG A 392 -8.09 -5.50 9.06
N PHE A 393 -8.27 -4.33 9.66
CA PHE A 393 -7.99 -4.10 11.07
C PHE A 393 -8.78 -5.03 11.99
N LEU A 394 -10.05 -5.27 11.72
CA LEU A 394 -10.87 -6.22 12.46
C LEU A 394 -10.39 -7.67 12.27
N ALA A 395 -10.13 -8.04 11.02
CA ALA A 395 -9.74 -9.41 10.65
C ALA A 395 -8.44 -9.88 11.32
N VAL A 396 -7.47 -8.99 11.57
CA VAL A 396 -6.17 -9.38 12.16
C VAL A 396 -6.29 -9.88 13.62
N PHE A 397 -7.38 -9.55 14.32
CA PHE A 397 -7.65 -10.01 15.70
C PHE A 397 -8.49 -11.27 15.77
N ALA A 398 -8.97 -11.74 14.64
CA ALA A 398 -9.88 -12.88 14.58
C ALA A 398 -9.13 -14.23 14.63
N LYS A 399 -9.89 -15.29 14.82
CA LYS A 399 -9.40 -16.65 14.72
C LYS A 399 -9.11 -17.05 13.27
N PRO A 400 -8.30 -18.09 13.04
CA PRO A 400 -8.15 -18.67 11.71
C PRO A 400 -9.49 -19.14 11.13
N TYR A 401 -9.64 -19.05 9.82
CA TYR A 401 -10.69 -19.75 9.09
C TYR A 401 -10.38 -21.23 9.09
N VAL A 402 -11.34 -22.04 9.55
CA VAL A 402 -11.23 -23.51 9.60
C VAL A 402 -12.16 -24.11 8.57
N TYR A 403 -11.65 -25.01 7.75
CA TYR A 403 -12.43 -25.68 6.72
C TYR A 403 -12.06 -27.15 6.58
N GLU A 404 -13.03 -27.97 6.16
CA GLU A 404 -12.80 -29.34 5.72
C GLU A 404 -12.35 -29.33 4.26
N SER A 405 -11.16 -29.83 3.99
CA SER A 405 -10.64 -30.09 2.65
C SER A 405 -10.98 -31.52 2.29
N ILE A 406 -11.85 -31.69 1.31
CA ILE A 406 -12.30 -33.00 0.83
C ILE A 406 -11.51 -33.32 -0.45
N SER A 407 -10.90 -34.49 -0.51
CA SER A 407 -10.27 -35.01 -1.73
C SER A 407 -10.88 -36.35 -2.05
N VAL A 408 -11.40 -36.51 -3.27
CA VAL A 408 -12.05 -37.74 -3.73
C VAL A 408 -11.22 -38.34 -4.86
N GLU A 409 -10.72 -39.56 -4.66
CA GLU A 409 -10.09 -40.36 -5.73
C GLU A 409 -11.16 -41.21 -6.40
N ILE A 410 -11.23 -41.06 -7.71
CA ILE A 410 -12.23 -41.71 -8.56
C ILE A 410 -11.49 -42.57 -9.59
N ASP A 411 -11.69 -43.86 -9.54
CA ASP A 411 -11.14 -44.81 -10.50
C ASP A 411 -12.08 -44.99 -11.70
N VAL A 412 -11.53 -44.87 -12.88
CA VAL A 412 -12.21 -45.20 -14.14
C VAL A 412 -11.29 -46.13 -14.92
N ASN A 413 -11.61 -47.40 -14.93
CA ASN A 413 -10.83 -48.45 -15.63
C ASN A 413 -9.31 -48.38 -15.31
N ARG A 414 -8.95 -48.31 -14.00
CA ARG A 414 -7.59 -48.18 -13.43
C ARG A 414 -6.90 -46.85 -13.69
N HIS A 415 -7.63 -45.84 -14.11
CA HIS A 415 -7.16 -44.48 -14.20
C HIS A 415 -7.73 -43.61 -13.07
N SER A 416 -6.86 -43.01 -12.26
CA SER A 416 -7.30 -42.21 -11.10
C SER A 416 -7.53 -40.76 -11.48
N PHE A 417 -8.72 -40.26 -11.16
CA PHE A 417 -9.13 -38.87 -11.27
C PHE A 417 -9.38 -38.29 -9.89
N PHE A 418 -9.19 -36.99 -9.70
CA PHE A 418 -9.30 -36.34 -8.39
C PHE A 418 -10.27 -35.17 -8.45
N ALA A 419 -11.22 -35.16 -7.55
CA ALA A 419 -12.09 -34.03 -7.27
C ALA A 419 -11.73 -33.44 -5.88
N SER A 420 -11.86 -32.14 -5.72
CA SER A 420 -11.57 -31.44 -4.48
C SER A 420 -12.75 -30.60 -4.04
N GLY A 421 -13.07 -30.66 -2.74
CA GLY A 421 -14.08 -29.83 -2.10
C GLY A 421 -13.47 -29.01 -0.97
N ARG A 422 -14.18 -27.94 -0.63
CA ARG A 422 -13.86 -27.09 0.52
C ARG A 422 -15.15 -26.65 1.18
N VAL A 423 -15.36 -27.03 2.44
CA VAL A 423 -16.54 -26.65 3.22
C VAL A 423 -16.08 -25.95 4.49
N GLY A 424 -16.59 -24.75 4.75
CA GLY A 424 -16.27 -23.99 5.96
C GLY A 424 -16.83 -24.66 7.21
N ILE A 425 -16.00 -24.75 8.27
CA ILE A 425 -16.36 -25.22 9.61
C ILE A 425 -16.52 -24.04 10.56
N ASP A 426 -15.50 -23.15 10.60
CA ASP A 426 -15.52 -21.92 11.40
C ASP A 426 -15.08 -20.77 10.50
N PRO A 427 -15.93 -19.74 10.29
CA PRO A 427 -15.63 -18.63 9.41
C PRO A 427 -14.41 -17.82 9.86
N GLY A 428 -14.05 -17.84 11.15
CA GLY A 428 -12.90 -17.13 11.67
C GLY A 428 -12.81 -15.68 11.17
N PHE A 429 -11.66 -15.29 10.62
CA PHE A 429 -11.46 -13.93 10.10
C PHE A 429 -12.30 -13.57 8.87
N LEU A 430 -12.81 -14.55 8.13
CA LEU A 430 -13.66 -14.30 6.97
C LEU A 430 -14.95 -13.58 7.35
N LYS A 431 -15.45 -13.79 8.58
CA LYS A 431 -16.60 -13.09 9.12
C LYS A 431 -16.43 -11.56 9.08
N TYR A 432 -15.22 -11.08 9.36
CA TYR A 432 -14.90 -9.65 9.44
C TYR A 432 -14.34 -9.09 8.11
N TYR A 433 -13.60 -9.91 7.36
CA TYR A 433 -12.97 -9.48 6.12
C TYR A 433 -13.91 -9.60 4.91
N GLY A 434 -14.92 -10.46 5.01
CA GLY A 434 -15.97 -10.60 4.02
C GLY A 434 -15.45 -10.94 2.61
N GLU A 435 -16.02 -10.29 1.62
CA GLU A 435 -15.72 -10.51 0.20
C GLU A 435 -14.26 -10.21 -0.17
N TYR A 436 -13.55 -9.37 0.59
CA TYR A 436 -12.15 -9.03 0.33
C TYR A 436 -11.20 -10.22 0.44
N SER A 437 -11.60 -11.30 1.11
CA SER A 437 -10.77 -12.49 1.29
C SER A 437 -10.52 -13.25 -0.02
N GLY A 438 -11.50 -13.28 -0.91
CA GLY A 438 -11.49 -14.09 -2.12
C GLY A 438 -11.45 -15.61 -1.83
N VAL A 439 -11.86 -16.04 -0.65
CA VAL A 439 -12.00 -17.46 -0.30
C VAL A 439 -13.38 -17.94 -0.73
N GLU A 440 -13.39 -18.94 -1.60
CA GLU A 440 -14.62 -19.55 -2.11
C GLU A 440 -14.77 -20.97 -1.56
N GLU A 441 -16.00 -21.37 -1.28
CA GLU A 441 -16.34 -22.77 -0.96
C GLU A 441 -16.59 -23.55 -2.25
N VAL A 442 -16.20 -24.81 -2.23
CA VAL A 442 -16.46 -25.78 -3.31
C VAL A 442 -17.21 -26.95 -2.69
N ILE A 443 -18.52 -26.96 -2.92
CA ILE A 443 -19.40 -28.00 -2.37
C ILE A 443 -19.38 -29.20 -3.30
N LEU A 444 -19.07 -30.38 -2.75
CA LEU A 444 -19.27 -31.66 -3.41
C LEU A 444 -20.57 -32.30 -2.92
N PRO A 445 -21.25 -33.10 -3.75
CA PRO A 445 -22.38 -33.90 -3.30
C PRO A 445 -21.93 -34.94 -2.28
N GLU A 446 -22.86 -35.56 -1.58
CA GLU A 446 -22.54 -36.68 -0.70
C GLU A 446 -22.08 -37.90 -1.54
N LEU A 447 -20.82 -38.28 -1.34
CA LEU A 447 -20.20 -39.42 -2.03
C LEU A 447 -19.80 -40.47 -1.00
N ALA A 448 -19.92 -41.74 -1.40
CA ALA A 448 -19.54 -42.87 -0.54
C ALA A 448 -18.39 -43.66 -1.17
N LYS A 449 -17.46 -44.15 -0.33
CA LYS A 449 -16.42 -45.07 -0.80
C LYS A 449 -17.04 -46.36 -1.32
N GLY A 450 -16.64 -46.85 -2.47
CA GLY A 450 -17.20 -48.00 -3.17
C GLY A 450 -18.43 -47.71 -4.01
N GLU A 451 -18.88 -46.44 -4.04
CA GLU A 451 -20.02 -46.06 -4.86
C GLU A 451 -19.65 -46.06 -6.35
N ILE A 452 -20.56 -46.56 -7.18
CA ILE A 452 -20.41 -46.63 -8.63
C ILE A 452 -21.23 -45.50 -9.26
N ILE A 453 -20.59 -44.69 -10.07
CA ILE A 453 -21.20 -43.63 -10.90
C ILE A 453 -21.36 -44.18 -12.33
N GLU A 454 -22.56 -44.57 -12.68
CA GLU A 454 -22.86 -45.21 -13.95
C GLU A 454 -22.64 -44.33 -15.18
N LYS A 455 -22.89 -43.02 -15.04
CA LYS A 455 -22.79 -42.08 -16.17
C LYS A 455 -21.77 -40.99 -15.87
N ILE A 456 -20.64 -41.10 -16.56
CA ILE A 456 -19.60 -40.07 -16.58
C ILE A 456 -19.46 -39.50 -18.00
N SER A 457 -19.01 -38.25 -18.08
CA SER A 457 -18.65 -37.57 -19.34
C SER A 457 -17.15 -37.30 -19.35
N PRO A 458 -16.35 -38.19 -19.95
CA PRO A 458 -14.93 -37.91 -20.15
C PRO A 458 -14.72 -36.73 -21.09
N LYS A 459 -13.76 -35.86 -20.74
CA LYS A 459 -13.36 -34.72 -21.55
C LYS A 459 -11.86 -34.73 -21.76
N LYS A 460 -11.44 -34.39 -22.95
CA LYS A 460 -10.06 -34.10 -23.32
C LYS A 460 -10.04 -32.66 -23.79
N GLU A 461 -9.24 -31.82 -23.18
CA GLU A 461 -9.11 -30.40 -23.49
C GLU A 461 -7.66 -30.13 -23.91
N GLU A 462 -7.48 -29.56 -25.10
CA GLU A 462 -6.20 -29.07 -25.56
C GLU A 462 -5.95 -27.68 -24.98
N LYS A 463 -4.78 -27.48 -24.43
CA LYS A 463 -4.27 -26.21 -23.94
C LYS A 463 -2.90 -25.94 -24.53
N ALA A 464 -2.44 -24.72 -24.38
CA ALA A 464 -1.09 -24.35 -24.73
C ALA A 464 -0.40 -23.70 -23.50
N THR A 465 0.87 -24.02 -23.33
CA THR A 465 1.69 -23.34 -22.31
C THR A 465 1.70 -21.84 -22.59
N LYS A 466 1.74 -21.05 -21.55
CA LYS A 466 1.69 -19.59 -21.65
C LYS A 466 2.98 -18.98 -21.13
N PRO A 467 3.47 -17.90 -21.75
CA PRO A 467 4.60 -17.16 -21.22
C PRO A 467 4.28 -16.58 -19.85
N PRO A 468 5.30 -16.13 -19.09
CA PRO A 468 5.07 -15.37 -17.88
C PRO A 468 4.14 -14.19 -18.13
N ALA A 469 3.22 -13.93 -17.21
CA ALA A 469 2.31 -12.80 -17.35
C ALA A 469 3.07 -11.47 -17.35
N ARG A 470 2.60 -10.51 -18.16
CA ARG A 470 3.09 -9.12 -18.08
C ARG A 470 2.82 -8.55 -16.71
N TYR A 471 3.70 -7.66 -16.27
CA TYR A 471 3.43 -6.93 -15.04
C TYR A 471 2.19 -6.06 -15.21
N ASN A 472 1.29 -6.16 -14.26
CA ASN A 472 0.22 -5.19 -14.07
C ASN A 472 0.66 -4.13 -13.03
N PRO A 473 -0.07 -3.02 -12.88
CA PRO A 473 0.30 -1.96 -11.93
C PRO A 473 0.52 -2.44 -10.48
N ALA A 474 -0.24 -3.43 -10.03
CA ALA A 474 -0.10 -3.98 -8.68
C ALA A 474 1.12 -4.91 -8.53
N SER A 475 1.41 -5.74 -9.54
CA SER A 475 2.58 -6.62 -9.52
C SER A 475 3.89 -5.87 -9.76
N ALA A 476 3.85 -4.70 -10.42
CA ALA A 476 5.02 -3.88 -10.65
C ALA A 476 5.54 -3.16 -9.38
N VAL A 477 4.72 -3.02 -8.33
CA VAL A 477 5.12 -2.46 -7.02
C VAL A 477 5.40 -3.54 -5.97
N SER A 478 5.46 -4.80 -6.40
CA SER A 478 5.73 -5.98 -5.57
C SER A 478 7.19 -6.39 -5.66
#